data_325fabf105159b49171828650297c101
#
_entry.id   325fabf105159b49171828650297c101
#
_cell.length_a   1.000
_cell.length_b   1.000
_cell.length_c   1.000
_cell.angle_alpha   90.00
_cell.angle_beta   90.00
_cell.angle_gamma   90.00
#
_symmetry.space_group_name_H-M   'P 1'
#
loop_
_entity.id
_entity.type
_entity.pdbx_description
1 polymer ?
#
loop_
_entity_poly.entity_id
_entity_poly.type
_entity_poly.pdbx_seq_one_letter_code
_entity_poly.pdbx_strand_id
1 'polypeptide(L)'
;MKPIKAITFSQASKATGFPLIELLVVVAIIGILSAVGIFAYSGYVSSSEKKAAENTIRQISLAQTEYYSDNQNYWRNTNATNCTPSSSTSGTIVSQLMGGKSILNNDTAFEMCVALDNVDNGFIIQARHKSSSCVLTFRSSTTAITASNCS
;
A
#
# COMPACT_ATOMS: atom_id res chain seq x y z
N MET A 1 -85.61 -3.76 -15.13
CA MET A 1 -84.61 -2.68 -15.06
C MET A 1 -83.62 -2.99 -13.93
N LYS A 2 -82.37 -3.32 -14.27
CA LYS A 2 -81.29 -3.55 -13.26
C LYS A 2 -80.54 -2.24 -13.02
N PRO A 3 -80.23 -1.86 -11.76
CA PRO A 3 -79.51 -0.63 -11.48
C PRO A 3 -78.05 -0.80 -11.86
N ILE A 4 -77.43 0.20 -12.49
CA ILE A 4 -76.08 0.33 -12.90
C ILE A 4 -75.27 0.67 -11.62
N LYS A 5 -74.26 -0.19 -11.25
CA LYS A 5 -73.40 0.00 -10.13
C LYS A 5 -72.32 1.08 -10.49
N ALA A 6 -72.32 2.18 -9.77
CA ALA A 6 -71.34 3.24 -9.94
C ALA A 6 -69.94 2.74 -9.56
N ILE A 7 -69.01 2.92 -10.48
CA ILE A 7 -67.59 2.62 -10.27
C ILE A 7 -66.98 3.84 -9.55
N THR A 8 -66.64 3.67 -8.27
CA THR A 8 -65.85 4.65 -7.50
C THR A 8 -64.42 4.57 -7.92
N PHE A 9 -63.90 5.61 -8.55
CA PHE A 9 -62.48 5.78 -8.81
C PHE A 9 -61.78 6.05 -7.48
N SER A 10 -60.90 5.14 -7.09
CA SER A 10 -59.99 5.33 -5.97
C SER A 10 -59.05 6.50 -6.27
N GLN A 11 -59.03 7.49 -5.38
CA GLN A 11 -58.09 8.59 -5.46
C GLN A 11 -56.67 8.05 -5.33
N ALA A 12 -55.84 8.26 -6.36
CA ALA A 12 -54.41 8.02 -6.31
C ALA A 12 -53.80 8.90 -5.20
N SER A 13 -53.14 8.27 -4.22
CA SER A 13 -52.40 8.94 -3.19
C SER A 13 -51.33 9.84 -3.84
N LYS A 14 -51.35 11.13 -3.51
CA LYS A 14 -50.31 12.08 -3.94
C LYS A 14 -48.96 11.56 -3.38
N ALA A 15 -48.13 11.06 -4.28
CA ALA A 15 -46.72 10.85 -3.95
C ALA A 15 -46.12 12.24 -3.64
N THR A 16 -45.81 12.50 -2.38
CA THR A 16 -45.06 13.70 -1.97
C THR A 16 -43.66 13.53 -2.51
N GLY A 17 -43.34 14.20 -3.63
CA GLY A 17 -41.99 14.29 -4.16
C GLY A 17 -41.09 14.98 -3.13
N PHE A 18 -39.85 14.55 -3.04
CA PHE A 18 -38.81 15.17 -2.18
C PHE A 18 -38.66 16.64 -2.58
N PRO A 19 -38.66 17.60 -1.63
CA PRO A 19 -38.43 19.00 -1.94
C PRO A 19 -37.05 19.20 -2.59
N LEU A 20 -36.98 19.96 -3.68
CA LEU A 20 -35.74 20.25 -4.42
C LEU A 20 -34.63 20.80 -3.54
N ILE A 21 -34.99 21.62 -2.55
CA ILE A 21 -34.04 22.21 -1.60
C ILE A 21 -33.42 21.16 -0.68
N GLU A 22 -34.15 20.13 -0.30
CA GLU A 22 -33.66 19.06 0.59
C GLU A 22 -32.60 18.21 -0.14
N LEU A 23 -32.81 17.93 -1.43
CA LEU A 23 -31.79 17.27 -2.25
C LEU A 23 -30.56 18.16 -2.44
N LEU A 24 -30.73 19.45 -2.66
CA LEU A 24 -29.65 20.40 -2.86
C LEU A 24 -28.76 20.52 -1.62
N VAL A 25 -29.34 20.58 -0.42
CA VAL A 25 -28.59 20.62 0.84
C VAL A 25 -27.79 19.32 1.04
N VAL A 26 -28.36 18.17 0.75
CA VAL A 26 -27.67 16.88 0.89
C VAL A 26 -26.45 16.81 -0.05
N VAL A 27 -26.60 17.18 -1.33
CA VAL A 27 -25.45 17.13 -2.25
C VAL A 27 -24.39 18.17 -1.91
N ALA A 28 -24.76 19.31 -1.34
CA ALA A 28 -23.82 20.32 -0.86
C ALA A 28 -22.97 19.78 0.30
N ILE A 29 -23.59 19.11 1.29
CA ILE A 29 -22.89 18.51 2.42
C ILE A 29 -21.95 17.39 1.95
N ILE A 30 -22.44 16.50 1.08
CA ILE A 30 -21.61 15.43 0.52
C ILE A 30 -20.43 16.00 -0.27
N GLY A 31 -20.63 17.08 -1.02
CA GLY A 31 -19.57 17.76 -1.77
C GLY A 31 -18.47 18.28 -0.86
N ILE A 32 -18.81 18.94 0.25
CA ILE A 32 -17.85 19.45 1.23
C ILE A 32 -17.10 18.31 1.91
N LEU A 33 -17.80 17.27 2.37
CA LEU A 33 -17.19 16.12 3.04
C LEU A 33 -16.25 15.36 2.09
N SER A 34 -16.60 15.21 0.83
CA SER A 34 -15.77 14.56 -0.18
C SER A 34 -14.48 15.34 -0.45
N ALA A 35 -14.54 16.67 -0.51
CA ALA A 35 -13.37 17.51 -0.72
C ALA A 35 -12.33 17.35 0.40
N VAL A 36 -12.76 17.33 1.67
CA VAL A 36 -11.86 17.12 2.80
C VAL A 36 -11.36 15.67 2.88
N GLY A 37 -12.23 14.70 2.55
CA GLY A 37 -11.92 13.28 2.60
C GLY A 37 -10.78 12.86 1.69
N ILE A 38 -10.66 13.43 0.50
CA ILE A 38 -9.62 13.09 -0.48
C ILE A 38 -8.21 13.37 0.08
N PHE A 39 -8.00 14.52 0.70
CA PHE A 39 -6.68 14.90 1.26
C PHE A 39 -6.30 14.02 2.46
N ALA A 40 -7.24 13.74 3.36
CA ALA A 40 -7.00 12.88 4.51
C ALA A 40 -6.71 11.43 4.07
N TYR A 41 -7.42 10.93 3.06
CA TYR A 41 -7.25 9.57 2.55
C TYR A 41 -5.87 9.36 1.89
N SER A 42 -5.38 10.31 1.09
CA SER A 42 -4.09 10.19 0.43
C SER A 42 -2.93 10.09 1.42
N GLY A 43 -2.95 10.87 2.50
CA GLY A 43 -1.94 10.79 3.58
C GLY A 43 -1.99 9.46 4.34
N TYR A 44 -3.18 8.92 4.57
CA TYR A 44 -3.35 7.62 5.21
C TYR A 44 -2.81 6.48 4.34
N VAL A 45 -3.09 6.49 3.04
CA VAL A 45 -2.59 5.48 2.08
C VAL A 45 -1.07 5.49 2.05
N SER A 46 -0.43 6.66 1.87
CA SER A 46 1.03 6.79 1.85
C SER A 46 1.68 6.26 3.14
N SER A 47 1.11 6.60 4.30
CA SER A 47 1.58 6.08 5.59
C SER A 47 1.43 4.56 5.71
N SER A 48 0.33 4.00 5.23
CA SER A 48 0.06 2.56 5.24
C SER A 48 1.03 1.80 4.34
N GLU A 49 1.30 2.29 3.13
CA GLU A 49 2.26 1.72 2.18
C GLU A 49 3.68 1.71 2.76
N LYS A 50 4.09 2.80 3.41
CA LYS A 50 5.37 2.89 4.11
C LYS A 50 5.49 1.85 5.22
N LYS A 51 4.46 1.69 6.05
CA LYS A 51 4.44 0.67 7.11
C LYS A 51 4.47 -0.75 6.57
N ALA A 52 3.77 -1.02 5.48
CA ALA A 52 3.85 -2.30 4.79
C ALA A 52 5.28 -2.59 4.29
N ALA A 53 5.94 -1.60 3.70
CA ALA A 53 7.34 -1.73 3.26
C ALA A 53 8.31 -1.96 4.44
N GLU A 54 8.15 -1.25 5.55
CA GLU A 54 8.93 -1.48 6.78
C GLU A 54 8.77 -2.91 7.30
N ASN A 55 7.54 -3.44 7.31
CA ASN A 55 7.28 -4.82 7.72
C ASN A 55 7.93 -5.83 6.77
N THR A 56 7.89 -5.58 5.46
CA THR A 56 8.53 -6.42 4.45
C THR A 56 10.06 -6.40 4.61
N ILE A 57 10.67 -5.26 4.87
CA ILE A 57 12.11 -5.13 5.17
C ILE A 57 12.49 -6.00 6.37
N ARG A 58 11.68 -6.01 7.44
CA ARG A 58 11.92 -6.87 8.61
C ARG A 58 11.81 -8.35 8.28
N GLN A 59 10.87 -8.75 7.43
CA GLN A 59 10.76 -10.14 6.97
C GLN A 59 11.97 -10.55 6.13
N ILE A 60 12.45 -9.69 5.24
CA ILE A 60 13.70 -9.94 4.47
C ILE A 60 14.90 -10.06 5.43
N SER A 61 14.98 -9.20 6.45
CA SER A 61 16.04 -9.28 7.46
C SER A 61 16.03 -10.60 8.23
N LEU A 62 14.85 -11.13 8.57
CA LEU A 62 14.73 -12.45 9.21
C LEU A 62 15.16 -13.57 8.27
N ALA A 63 14.74 -13.53 7.01
CA ALA A 63 15.16 -14.51 6.00
C ALA A 63 16.69 -14.48 5.75
N GLN A 64 17.31 -13.31 5.86
CA GLN A 64 18.77 -13.17 5.80
C GLN A 64 19.48 -13.90 6.96
N THR A 65 18.89 -13.89 8.15
CA THR A 65 19.44 -14.61 9.30
C THR A 65 19.36 -16.12 9.11
N GLU A 66 18.23 -16.60 8.55
CA GLU A 66 18.06 -18.00 8.19
C GLU A 66 19.06 -18.42 7.11
N TYR A 67 19.16 -17.66 6.04
CA TYR A 67 20.11 -17.90 4.95
C TYR A 67 21.57 -17.94 5.44
N TYR A 68 21.93 -17.02 6.35
CA TYR A 68 23.27 -16.98 6.95
C TYR A 68 23.58 -18.24 7.78
N SER A 69 22.62 -18.79 8.49
CA SER A 69 22.80 -20.02 9.28
C SER A 69 23.19 -21.19 8.40
N ASP A 70 22.66 -21.27 7.19
CA ASP A 70 22.91 -22.37 6.27
C ASP A 70 24.15 -22.16 5.39
N ASN A 71 24.42 -20.90 5.01
CA ASN A 71 25.41 -20.57 3.99
C ASN A 71 26.66 -19.83 4.54
N GLN A 72 26.66 -19.46 5.82
CA GLN A 72 27.70 -18.65 6.48
C GLN A 72 27.99 -17.32 5.76
N ASN A 73 27.03 -16.84 4.98
CA ASN A 73 27.09 -15.59 4.23
C ASN A 73 25.67 -15.03 4.01
N TYR A 74 25.54 -13.70 3.93
CA TYR A 74 24.27 -13.06 3.61
C TYR A 74 24.00 -13.09 2.11
N TRP A 75 22.76 -13.32 1.75
CA TRP A 75 22.31 -13.24 0.35
C TRP A 75 22.23 -11.79 -0.12
N ARG A 76 22.59 -11.52 -1.37
CA ARG A 76 22.60 -10.17 -1.96
C ARG A 76 22.27 -10.19 -3.44
N ASN A 77 21.59 -9.13 -3.91
CA ASN A 77 21.41 -8.88 -5.35
C ASN A 77 22.73 -8.46 -6.01
N THR A 78 23.60 -7.77 -5.24
CA THR A 78 24.89 -7.25 -5.70
C THR A 78 25.90 -7.19 -4.55
N ASN A 79 27.20 -7.32 -4.90
CA ASN A 79 28.29 -7.10 -3.97
C ASN A 79 28.73 -5.64 -3.87
N ALA A 80 28.07 -4.73 -4.55
CA ALA A 80 28.25 -3.29 -4.36
C ALA A 80 27.57 -2.82 -3.07
N THR A 81 28.00 -1.67 -2.55
CA THR A 81 27.45 -1.06 -1.31
C THR A 81 26.11 -0.37 -1.50
N ASN A 82 25.66 -0.27 -2.73
CA ASN A 82 24.34 0.26 -3.10
C ASN A 82 23.74 -0.59 -4.22
N CYS A 83 22.44 -0.59 -4.30
CA CYS A 83 21.70 -1.23 -5.38
C CYS A 83 20.54 -0.32 -5.82
N THR A 84 20.01 -0.58 -6.99
CA THR A 84 18.81 0.13 -7.47
C THR A 84 17.62 -0.80 -7.33
N PRO A 85 16.66 -0.49 -6.45
CA PRO A 85 15.42 -1.25 -6.35
C PRO A 85 14.65 -1.28 -7.67
N SER A 86 14.19 -2.46 -8.05
CA SER A 86 13.42 -2.72 -9.28
C SER A 86 12.53 -3.95 -9.11
N SER A 87 11.59 -4.17 -10.03
CA SER A 87 10.78 -5.39 -10.05
C SER A 87 11.63 -6.65 -10.19
N SER A 88 12.73 -6.60 -10.95
CA SER A 88 13.66 -7.72 -11.10
C SER A 88 14.37 -8.05 -9.79
N THR A 89 14.92 -7.05 -9.10
CA THR A 89 15.61 -7.27 -7.82
C THR A 89 14.64 -7.76 -6.73
N SER A 90 13.41 -7.24 -6.70
CA SER A 90 12.34 -7.72 -5.82
C SER A 90 11.99 -9.19 -6.11
N GLY A 91 11.87 -9.55 -7.39
CA GLY A 91 11.60 -10.93 -7.82
C GLY A 91 12.71 -11.92 -7.42
N THR A 92 13.98 -11.52 -7.51
CA THR A 92 15.10 -12.36 -7.06
C THR A 92 15.16 -12.53 -5.54
N ILE A 93 14.79 -11.52 -4.74
CA ILE A 93 14.62 -11.66 -3.28
C ILE A 93 13.57 -12.73 -2.98
N VAL A 94 12.41 -12.67 -3.63
CA VAL A 94 11.33 -13.64 -3.42
C VAL A 94 11.77 -15.05 -3.79
N SER A 95 12.37 -15.24 -4.95
CA SER A 95 12.72 -16.56 -5.47
C SER A 95 13.91 -17.19 -4.75
N GLN A 96 14.95 -16.44 -4.42
CA GLN A 96 16.21 -16.93 -3.92
C GLN A 96 16.33 -16.90 -2.39
N LEU A 97 15.77 -15.86 -1.75
CA LEU A 97 15.90 -15.69 -0.30
C LEU A 97 14.66 -16.17 0.45
N MET A 98 13.46 -16.01 -0.14
CA MET A 98 12.20 -16.26 0.57
C MET A 98 11.49 -17.54 0.10
N GLY A 99 12.18 -18.40 -0.64
CA GLY A 99 11.63 -19.69 -1.08
C GLY A 99 10.36 -19.55 -1.95
N GLY A 100 10.24 -18.47 -2.73
CA GLY A 100 9.10 -18.21 -3.60
C GLY A 100 7.84 -17.68 -2.90
N LYS A 101 7.89 -17.42 -1.59
CA LYS A 101 6.76 -16.80 -0.87
C LYS A 101 6.55 -15.36 -1.35
N SER A 102 5.40 -15.10 -1.95
CA SER A 102 5.07 -13.84 -2.61
C SER A 102 4.67 -12.76 -1.59
N ILE A 103 5.64 -12.17 -0.91
CA ILE A 103 5.45 -10.99 -0.06
C ILE A 103 5.80 -9.69 -0.78
N LEU A 104 6.51 -9.78 -1.92
CA LEU A 104 6.85 -8.68 -2.82
C LEU A 104 6.14 -8.91 -4.15
N ASN A 105 4.83 -8.69 -4.19
CA ASN A 105 4.02 -8.80 -5.40
C ASN A 105 4.16 -7.55 -6.26
N ASN A 106 3.73 -7.62 -7.50
CA ASN A 106 3.60 -6.46 -8.38
C ASN A 106 2.70 -5.35 -7.80
N ASP A 107 1.83 -5.71 -6.85
CA ASP A 107 0.90 -4.80 -6.17
C ASP A 107 1.53 -4.04 -5.01
N THR A 108 2.77 -4.35 -4.59
CA THR A 108 3.46 -3.57 -3.55
C THR A 108 3.86 -2.21 -4.08
N ALA A 109 3.63 -1.16 -3.28
CA ALA A 109 4.00 0.21 -3.62
C ALA A 109 5.52 0.43 -3.69
N PHE A 110 6.32 -0.47 -3.11
CA PHE A 110 7.78 -0.40 -3.04
C PHE A 110 8.45 -1.54 -3.78
N GLU A 111 9.52 -1.21 -4.51
CA GLU A 111 10.50 -2.16 -5.03
C GLU A 111 11.71 -2.24 -4.10
N MET A 112 12.32 -3.41 -3.99
CA MET A 112 13.39 -3.66 -3.01
C MET A 112 14.60 -4.30 -3.65
N CYS A 113 15.78 -4.03 -3.06
CA CYS A 113 17.02 -4.74 -3.38
C CYS A 113 17.90 -4.90 -2.13
N VAL A 114 18.82 -5.85 -2.19
CA VAL A 114 19.77 -6.14 -1.13
C VAL A 114 21.19 -5.93 -1.65
N ALA A 115 21.99 -5.14 -0.93
CA ALA A 115 23.38 -4.81 -1.23
C ALA A 115 24.32 -5.21 -0.10
N LEU A 116 25.62 -5.10 -0.34
CA LEU A 116 26.64 -5.30 0.68
C LEU A 116 26.67 -4.13 1.68
N ASP A 117 26.75 -4.41 2.99
CA ASP A 117 27.18 -3.44 3.99
C ASP A 117 28.68 -3.63 4.28
N ASN A 118 29.50 -2.61 3.96
CA ASN A 118 30.95 -2.69 4.17
C ASN A 118 31.36 -2.60 5.64
N VAL A 119 30.46 -2.20 6.54
CA VAL A 119 30.82 -1.98 7.94
C VAL A 119 31.12 -3.31 8.63
N ASP A 120 30.24 -4.32 8.45
CA ASP A 120 30.31 -5.61 9.14
C ASP A 120 30.25 -6.81 8.19
N ASN A 121 30.55 -6.62 6.90
CA ASN A 121 30.29 -7.60 5.85
C ASN A 121 28.83 -8.08 5.84
N GLY A 122 27.93 -7.23 6.32
CA GLY A 122 26.51 -7.46 6.44
C GLY A 122 25.74 -7.16 5.17
N PHE A 123 24.51 -6.70 5.32
CA PHE A 123 23.65 -6.35 4.20
C PHE A 123 22.90 -5.04 4.43
N ILE A 124 22.58 -4.38 3.32
CA ILE A 124 21.71 -3.20 3.25
C ILE A 124 20.49 -3.59 2.44
N ILE A 125 19.30 -3.32 2.94
CA ILE A 125 18.06 -3.40 2.17
C ILE A 125 17.65 -2.00 1.81
N GLN A 126 17.48 -1.72 0.52
CA GLN A 126 16.91 -0.48 0.01
C GLN A 126 15.52 -0.76 -0.57
N ALA A 127 14.53 0.05 -0.17
CA ALA A 127 13.18 0.01 -0.71
C ALA A 127 12.85 1.39 -1.28
N ARG A 128 12.46 1.44 -2.56
CA ARG A 128 12.07 2.67 -3.26
C ARG A 128 10.61 2.59 -3.66
N HIS A 129 9.88 3.65 -3.37
CA HIS A 129 8.49 3.77 -3.80
C HIS A 129 8.40 3.93 -5.32
N LYS A 130 7.44 3.24 -5.96
CA LYS A 130 7.29 3.22 -7.44
C LYS A 130 6.88 4.58 -8.01
N SER A 131 6.06 5.34 -7.27
CA SER A 131 5.44 6.58 -7.75
C SER A 131 5.93 7.84 -7.01
N SER A 132 6.86 7.75 -6.07
CA SER A 132 7.42 8.89 -5.34
C SER A 132 8.92 8.74 -5.13
N SER A 133 9.57 9.79 -4.62
CA SER A 133 11.00 9.78 -4.30
C SER A 133 11.33 9.14 -2.94
N CYS A 134 10.33 8.58 -2.23
CA CYS A 134 10.52 7.96 -0.93
C CYS A 134 11.43 6.73 -1.01
N VAL A 135 12.49 6.72 -0.21
CA VAL A 135 13.42 5.60 -0.07
C VAL A 135 13.56 5.23 1.39
N LEU A 136 13.39 3.94 1.69
CA LEU A 136 13.67 3.35 2.99
C LEU A 136 14.98 2.57 2.89
N THR A 137 15.86 2.73 3.88
CA THR A 137 17.12 2.00 3.95
C THR A 137 17.25 1.33 5.32
N PHE A 138 17.45 0.03 5.31
CA PHE A 138 17.78 -0.78 6.48
C PHE A 138 19.24 -1.22 6.40
N ARG A 139 19.97 -1.15 7.50
CA ARG A 139 21.33 -1.70 7.62
C ARG A 139 21.37 -2.76 8.71
N SER A 140 22.00 -3.89 8.40
CA SER A 140 22.20 -4.97 9.38
C SER A 140 23.03 -4.52 10.58
N SER A 141 24.01 -3.65 10.37
CA SER A 141 24.91 -3.11 11.40
C SER A 141 24.20 -2.26 12.47
N THR A 142 23.14 -1.55 12.11
CA THR A 142 22.41 -0.65 13.03
C THR A 142 21.02 -1.16 13.39
N THR A 143 20.50 -2.15 12.65
CA THR A 143 19.13 -2.67 12.75
C THR A 143 18.02 -1.60 12.62
N ALA A 144 18.37 -0.41 12.18
CA ALA A 144 17.49 0.73 12.03
C ALA A 144 17.00 0.87 10.59
N ILE A 145 15.74 1.30 10.43
CA ILE A 145 15.20 1.73 9.15
C ILE A 145 15.23 3.26 9.12
N THR A 146 15.91 3.82 8.14
CA THR A 146 15.93 5.26 7.87
C THR A 146 15.08 5.55 6.65
N ALA A 147 14.36 6.69 6.66
CA ALA A 147 13.52 7.14 5.56
C ALA A 147 14.05 8.46 5.02
N SER A 148 14.12 8.58 3.70
CA SER A 148 14.50 9.81 2.99
C SER A 148 13.45 10.16 1.93
N ASN A 149 13.16 11.46 1.79
CA ASN A 149 12.17 12.00 0.83
C ASN A 149 10.78 11.35 0.93
N CYS A 150 10.38 10.95 2.13
CA CYS A 150 9.08 10.38 2.43
C CYS A 150 8.23 11.45 3.14
N SER A 151 7.41 12.14 2.40
CA SER A 151 6.41 13.11 2.91
C SER A 151 5.07 12.44 3.16
#